data_13e3a88c68ed2b674e3695b2c818b157
#
_entry.id   13e3a88c68ed2b674e3695b2c818b157
#
_cell.length_a   1.000
_cell.length_b   1.000
_cell.length_c   1.000
_cell.angle_alpha   90.00
_cell.angle_beta   90.00
_cell.angle_gamma   90.00
#
_symmetry.space_group_name_H-M   'P 1'
#
loop_
_entity.id
_entity.type
_entity.pdbx_description
1 polymer ?
#
loop_
_entity_poly.entity_id
_entity_poly.type
_entity_poly.pdbx_seq_one_letter_code
_entity_poly.pdbx_strand_id
1 'polypeptide(L)'
;MSKLKDISWIAADWGTSNLRVWALDQNGNIVKTINQGKGMSALLPNEFEPYFMGLIEKWLPEKTEMECPVVICGMAGAKTGWKEASYMEAPCSPINPDKTTLVQTMDQRISVRILPGIMQASPSDVMRGEETQIAGYLSKKPNFDGVICLPGTHTKWVHISAGEIISFRTFMTGEIFQLLSEYSILKNSVKSDKIDTDSFLQAFEDTYSNPALLSSKLFGIRATDLLENIPTKLLKAKLSGYLIGSELAGSKNYWLGLSLIHI
;
A
#
# COMPACT_ATOMS: atom_id res chain seq x y z
N MET A 1 16.92 32.35 6.55
CA MET A 1 16.68 32.31 5.08
C MET A 1 17.69 31.41 4.32
N SER A 2 18.21 30.28 4.90
CA SER A 2 19.30 29.53 4.26
C SER A 2 19.00 28.06 3.97
N LYS A 3 17.76 27.55 4.09
CA LYS A 3 17.42 26.13 3.94
C LYS A 3 16.71 25.75 2.62
N LEU A 4 16.43 26.66 1.72
CA LEU A 4 15.81 26.36 0.42
C LEU A 4 16.83 25.96 -0.66
N LYS A 5 18.13 26.26 -0.46
CA LYS A 5 19.20 25.91 -1.41
C LYS A 5 19.61 24.43 -1.40
N ASP A 6 19.11 23.65 -0.44
CA ASP A 6 19.57 22.29 -0.23
C ASP A 6 18.63 21.23 -0.84
N ILE A 7 17.50 21.61 -1.44
CA ILE A 7 16.56 20.66 -2.06
C ILE A 7 17.03 20.35 -3.47
N SER A 8 17.33 19.07 -3.72
CA SER A 8 17.79 18.59 -5.03
C SER A 8 16.69 17.87 -5.81
N TRP A 9 15.77 17.21 -5.11
CA TRP A 9 14.64 16.50 -5.72
C TRP A 9 13.51 16.26 -4.72
N ILE A 10 12.35 15.86 -5.22
CA ILE A 10 11.16 15.60 -4.41
C ILE A 10 10.68 14.18 -4.69
N ALA A 11 10.37 13.44 -3.61
CA ALA A 11 9.69 12.15 -3.68
C ALA A 11 8.25 12.29 -3.19
N ALA A 12 7.31 11.57 -3.81
CA ALA A 12 5.93 11.51 -3.35
C ALA A 12 5.40 10.08 -3.39
N ASP A 13 4.77 9.66 -2.29
CA ASP A 13 3.95 8.46 -2.21
C ASP A 13 2.48 8.90 -2.25
N TRP A 14 1.85 8.69 -3.39
CA TRP A 14 0.47 9.13 -3.64
C TRP A 14 -0.48 7.94 -3.65
N GLY A 15 -0.97 7.59 -2.47
CA GLY A 15 -1.93 6.51 -2.30
C GLY A 15 -3.37 6.90 -2.66
N THR A 16 -4.29 5.97 -2.50
CA THR A 16 -5.73 6.19 -2.73
C THR A 16 -6.30 7.26 -1.79
N SER A 17 -5.97 7.19 -0.50
CA SER A 17 -6.54 8.06 0.54
C SER A 17 -5.58 9.14 1.05
N ASN A 18 -4.28 8.95 0.90
CA ASN A 18 -3.26 9.81 1.48
C ASN A 18 -2.16 10.16 0.48
N LEU A 19 -1.53 11.31 0.71
CA LEU A 19 -0.32 11.75 0.02
C LEU A 19 0.76 12.06 1.06
N ARG A 20 1.97 11.55 0.83
CA ARG A 20 3.19 11.91 1.56
C ARG A 20 4.20 12.48 0.58
N VAL A 21 4.87 13.55 0.97
CA VAL A 21 5.87 14.21 0.11
C VAL A 21 7.12 14.50 0.92
N TRP A 22 8.27 14.21 0.34
CA TRP A 22 9.58 14.49 0.91
C TRP A 22 10.41 15.32 -0.05
N ALA A 23 11.01 16.39 0.45
CA ALA A 23 12.08 17.11 -0.22
C ALA A 23 13.42 16.55 0.26
N LEU A 24 14.30 16.21 -0.68
CA LEU A 24 15.58 15.56 -0.41
C LEU A 24 16.74 16.40 -0.96
N ASP A 25 17.88 16.34 -0.25
CA ASP A 25 19.14 16.91 -0.72
C ASP A 25 19.83 15.99 -1.75
N GLN A 26 20.98 16.40 -2.26
CA GLN A 26 21.79 15.62 -3.21
C GLN A 26 22.31 14.27 -2.65
N ASN A 27 22.33 14.11 -1.33
CA ASN A 27 22.77 12.89 -0.65
C ASN A 27 21.59 11.97 -0.30
N GLY A 28 20.34 12.37 -0.65
CA GLY A 28 19.12 11.62 -0.31
C GLY A 28 18.64 11.83 1.13
N ASN A 29 19.18 12.81 1.87
CA ASN A 29 18.67 13.12 3.20
C ASN A 29 17.36 13.91 3.09
N ILE A 30 16.41 13.61 3.97
CA ILE A 30 15.13 14.32 4.01
C ILE A 30 15.34 15.70 4.63
N VAL A 31 15.06 16.75 3.86
CA VAL A 31 15.12 18.16 4.26
C VAL A 31 13.77 18.65 4.78
N LYS A 32 12.68 18.22 4.13
CA LYS A 32 11.29 18.56 4.51
C LYS A 32 10.34 17.41 4.24
N THR A 33 9.23 17.39 4.97
CA THR A 33 8.19 16.36 4.84
C THR A 33 6.79 16.96 4.93
N ILE A 34 5.88 16.44 4.13
CA ILE A 34 4.42 16.62 4.25
C ILE A 34 3.81 15.24 4.42
N ASN A 35 3.19 14.98 5.57
CA ASN A 35 2.64 13.65 5.93
C ASN A 35 1.12 13.54 5.74
N GLN A 36 0.45 14.62 5.40
CA GLN A 36 -1.01 14.67 5.26
C GLN A 36 -1.37 15.46 4.01
N GLY A 37 -1.83 14.75 2.99
CA GLY A 37 -2.37 15.32 1.77
C GLY A 37 -3.53 14.49 1.24
N LYS A 38 -4.33 15.08 0.35
CA LYS A 38 -5.43 14.38 -0.32
C LYS A 38 -4.86 13.24 -1.17
N GLY A 39 -5.39 12.03 -0.98
CA GLY A 39 -5.09 10.92 -1.87
C GLY A 39 -5.77 11.06 -3.23
N MET A 40 -5.47 10.12 -4.12
CA MET A 40 -5.99 10.10 -5.49
C MET A 40 -7.51 10.17 -5.58
N SER A 41 -8.23 9.47 -4.68
CA SER A 41 -9.70 9.41 -4.69
C SER A 41 -10.40 10.75 -4.43
N ALA A 42 -9.69 11.74 -3.93
CA ALA A 42 -10.22 13.07 -3.62
C ALA A 42 -9.91 14.13 -4.69
N LEU A 43 -9.37 13.73 -5.85
CA LEU A 43 -8.92 14.63 -6.92
C LEU A 43 -9.39 14.13 -8.28
N LEU A 44 -9.72 15.07 -9.17
CA LEU A 44 -9.87 14.82 -10.60
C LEU A 44 -8.49 14.89 -11.29
N PRO A 45 -8.30 14.28 -12.48
CA PRO A 45 -7.01 14.26 -13.17
C PRO A 45 -6.37 15.66 -13.39
N ASN A 46 -7.18 16.68 -13.63
CA ASN A 46 -6.72 18.07 -13.83
C ASN A 46 -6.44 18.81 -12.52
N GLU A 47 -6.73 18.24 -11.36
CA GLU A 47 -6.50 18.87 -10.05
C GLU A 47 -5.19 18.43 -9.41
N PHE A 48 -4.53 17.39 -9.94
CA PHE A 48 -3.29 16.85 -9.33
C PHE A 48 -2.17 17.90 -9.30
N GLU A 49 -1.87 18.53 -10.45
CA GLU A 49 -0.79 19.50 -10.52
C GLU A 49 -1.06 20.74 -9.65
N PRO A 50 -2.21 21.43 -9.76
CA PRO A 50 -2.50 22.59 -8.91
C PRO A 50 -2.45 22.25 -7.41
N TYR A 51 -2.98 21.09 -7.04
CA TYR A 51 -2.94 20.62 -5.65
C TYR A 51 -1.52 20.35 -5.18
N PHE A 52 -0.73 19.62 -5.97
CA PHE A 52 0.66 19.31 -5.64
C PHE A 52 1.52 20.55 -5.54
N MET A 53 1.39 21.48 -6.51
CA MET A 53 2.09 22.76 -6.49
C MET A 53 1.75 23.59 -5.25
N GLY A 54 0.50 23.64 -4.84
CA GLY A 54 0.09 24.32 -3.61
C GLY A 54 0.79 23.78 -2.35
N LEU A 55 1.22 22.53 -2.36
CA LEU A 55 1.96 21.92 -1.25
C LEU A 55 3.46 22.25 -1.29
N ILE A 56 4.08 22.21 -2.46
CA ILE A 56 5.54 22.26 -2.63
C ILE A 56 6.08 23.60 -3.11
N GLU A 57 5.23 24.55 -3.50
CA GLU A 57 5.64 25.83 -4.09
C GLU A 57 6.74 26.56 -3.30
N LYS A 58 6.60 26.57 -1.96
CA LYS A 58 7.60 27.19 -1.06
C LYS A 58 8.94 26.44 -1.00
N TRP A 59 9.03 25.28 -1.63
CA TRP A 59 10.25 24.46 -1.71
C TRP A 59 11.01 24.71 -3.01
N LEU A 60 10.35 25.28 -4.00
CA LEU A 60 10.89 25.51 -5.33
C LEU A 60 11.58 26.87 -5.42
N PRO A 61 12.58 27.02 -6.31
CA PRO A 61 13.20 28.32 -6.58
C PRO A 61 12.20 29.27 -7.27
N GLU A 62 12.37 30.57 -7.06
CA GLU A 62 11.52 31.61 -7.68
C GLU A 62 11.69 31.67 -9.21
N LYS A 63 12.85 31.25 -9.74
CA LYS A 63 13.17 31.29 -11.16
C LYS A 63 13.62 29.92 -11.67
N THR A 64 13.26 29.61 -12.90
CA THR A 64 13.50 28.37 -13.64
C THR A 64 14.93 28.28 -14.20
N GLU A 65 15.96 28.30 -13.35
CA GLU A 65 17.31 28.01 -13.82
C GLU A 65 17.56 26.49 -13.96
N MET A 66 16.88 25.68 -13.14
CA MET A 66 16.90 24.21 -13.20
C MET A 66 15.56 23.65 -12.75
N GLU A 67 15.07 22.65 -13.49
CA GLU A 67 13.88 21.89 -13.09
C GLU A 67 14.19 21.04 -11.84
N CYS A 68 13.32 21.09 -10.84
CA CYS A 68 13.39 20.19 -9.69
C CYS A 68 12.80 18.83 -10.08
N PRO A 69 13.58 17.73 -10.06
CA PRO A 69 13.06 16.40 -10.33
C PRO A 69 12.04 15.99 -9.26
N VAL A 70 10.92 15.45 -9.70
CA VAL A 70 9.87 14.88 -8.83
C VAL A 70 9.62 13.44 -9.23
N VAL A 71 9.76 12.51 -8.28
CA VAL A 71 9.47 11.09 -8.48
C VAL A 71 8.25 10.71 -7.66
N ILE A 72 7.25 10.15 -8.31
CA ILE A 72 5.98 9.78 -7.67
C ILE A 72 5.76 8.27 -7.80
N CYS A 73 5.45 7.60 -6.70
CA CYS A 73 4.95 6.23 -6.68
C CYS A 73 3.47 6.20 -6.27
N GLY A 74 2.82 5.07 -6.48
CA GLY A 74 1.45 4.81 -6.04
C GLY A 74 0.39 5.22 -7.05
N MET A 75 -0.79 5.54 -6.53
CA MET A 75 -2.02 5.62 -7.31
C MET A 75 -2.13 6.84 -8.23
N ALA A 76 -1.23 7.82 -8.13
CA ALA A 76 -1.13 8.89 -9.14
C ALA A 76 -0.87 8.33 -10.55
N GLY A 77 -0.28 7.13 -10.66
CA GLY A 77 -0.05 6.40 -11.89
C GLY A 77 -1.20 5.48 -12.33
N ALA A 78 -2.33 5.46 -11.64
CA ALA A 78 -3.49 4.69 -12.04
C ALA A 78 -4.20 5.33 -13.25
N LYS A 79 -5.06 4.55 -13.91
CA LYS A 79 -5.85 5.01 -15.08
C LYS A 79 -6.66 6.29 -14.80
N THR A 80 -7.13 6.45 -13.57
CA THR A 80 -7.90 7.62 -13.09
C THR A 80 -7.04 8.60 -12.28
N GLY A 81 -5.72 8.39 -12.23
CA GLY A 81 -4.78 9.24 -11.53
C GLY A 81 -4.32 10.45 -12.35
N TRP A 82 -3.18 11.01 -12.00
CA TRP A 82 -2.60 12.17 -12.68
C TRP A 82 -2.21 11.85 -14.14
N LYS A 83 -1.46 10.76 -14.31
CA LYS A 83 -1.07 10.23 -15.61
C LYS A 83 -0.90 8.73 -15.51
N GLU A 84 -1.59 7.99 -16.37
CA GLU A 84 -1.46 6.54 -16.39
C GLU A 84 -0.01 6.13 -16.67
N ALA A 85 0.56 5.39 -15.71
CA ALA A 85 1.88 4.78 -15.83
C ALA A 85 1.73 3.28 -16.15
N SER A 86 2.62 2.77 -16.99
CA SER A 86 2.63 1.37 -17.39
C SER A 86 2.84 0.42 -16.20
N TYR A 87 2.64 -0.86 -16.44
CA TYR A 87 3.07 -1.94 -15.55
C TYR A 87 4.29 -2.63 -16.15
N MET A 88 5.20 -3.06 -15.29
CA MET A 88 6.23 -4.05 -15.61
C MET A 88 5.69 -5.44 -15.29
N GLU A 89 6.03 -6.43 -16.08
CA GLU A 89 5.59 -7.81 -15.86
C GLU A 89 6.60 -8.58 -15.00
N ALA A 90 6.12 -9.24 -13.96
CA ALA A 90 6.94 -10.14 -13.15
C ALA A 90 7.28 -11.43 -13.95
N PRO A 91 8.52 -12.01 -13.81
CA PRO A 91 9.61 -11.59 -12.93
C PRO A 91 10.30 -10.31 -13.39
N CYS A 92 10.55 -9.38 -12.46
CA CYS A 92 11.25 -8.13 -12.76
C CYS A 92 11.87 -7.49 -11.51
N SER A 93 12.82 -6.58 -11.74
CA SER A 93 13.31 -5.70 -10.68
C SER A 93 12.17 -4.82 -10.14
N PRO A 94 12.12 -4.53 -8.83
CA PRO A 94 11.05 -3.69 -8.25
C PRO A 94 10.95 -2.29 -8.86
N ILE A 95 12.06 -1.72 -9.29
CA ILE A 95 12.12 -0.40 -9.95
C ILE A 95 12.96 -0.50 -11.22
N ASN A 96 12.46 0.14 -12.29
CA ASN A 96 13.20 0.37 -13.51
C ASN A 96 13.06 1.86 -13.89
N PRO A 97 14.13 2.67 -13.78
CA PRO A 97 14.09 4.09 -14.12
C PRO A 97 13.70 4.38 -15.57
N ASP A 98 14.03 3.49 -16.51
CA ASP A 98 13.72 3.65 -17.93
C ASP A 98 12.24 3.45 -18.26
N LYS A 99 11.48 2.85 -17.34
CA LYS A 99 10.04 2.60 -17.49
C LYS A 99 9.16 3.65 -16.78
N THR A 100 9.78 4.72 -16.25
CA THR A 100 9.02 5.82 -15.65
C THR A 100 8.20 6.58 -16.68
N THR A 101 7.04 7.07 -16.29
CA THR A 101 6.17 7.88 -17.15
C THR A 101 6.39 9.36 -16.85
N LEU A 102 6.81 10.12 -17.85
CA LEU A 102 6.94 11.58 -17.76
C LEU A 102 5.53 12.21 -17.80
N VAL A 103 5.27 13.09 -16.85
CA VAL A 103 4.05 13.90 -16.83
C VAL A 103 4.35 15.24 -17.48
N GLN A 104 3.51 15.68 -18.40
CA GLN A 104 3.58 17.04 -18.91
C GLN A 104 2.96 17.98 -17.85
N THR A 105 3.79 18.84 -17.29
CA THR A 105 3.40 19.83 -16.28
C THR A 105 3.27 21.23 -16.91
N MET A 106 2.38 22.04 -16.36
CA MET A 106 2.27 23.45 -16.74
C MET A 106 3.37 24.30 -16.07
N ASP A 107 3.77 23.94 -14.86
CA ASP A 107 4.85 24.59 -14.14
C ASP A 107 6.20 24.03 -14.57
N GLN A 108 7.03 24.85 -15.18
CA GLN A 108 8.35 24.46 -15.71
C GLN A 108 9.44 24.35 -14.62
N ARG A 109 9.13 24.63 -13.37
CA ARG A 109 10.07 24.47 -12.25
C ARG A 109 10.19 23.02 -11.77
N ILE A 110 9.31 22.13 -12.24
CA ILE A 110 9.31 20.71 -11.87
C ILE A 110 9.33 19.80 -13.09
N SER A 111 10.02 18.67 -12.97
CA SER A 111 9.98 17.55 -13.92
C SER A 111 9.45 16.32 -13.22
N VAL A 112 8.20 15.95 -13.51
CA VAL A 112 7.48 14.90 -12.79
C VAL A 112 7.57 13.58 -13.53
N ARG A 113 8.04 12.55 -12.83
CA ARG A 113 8.06 11.15 -13.30
C ARG A 113 7.29 10.26 -12.35
N ILE A 114 6.41 9.43 -12.89
CA ILE A 114 5.65 8.43 -12.13
C ILE A 114 6.27 7.06 -12.35
N LEU A 115 6.52 6.34 -11.27
CA LEU A 115 7.04 4.98 -11.31
C LEU A 115 6.00 4.01 -11.88
N PRO A 116 6.43 2.99 -12.65
CA PRO A 116 5.54 1.94 -13.13
C PRO A 116 5.04 1.09 -11.95
N GLY A 117 3.84 0.54 -12.08
CA GLY A 117 3.42 -0.57 -11.21
C GLY A 117 4.03 -1.89 -11.67
N ILE A 118 3.69 -2.98 -10.98
CA ILE A 118 4.06 -4.32 -11.40
C ILE A 118 2.79 -5.15 -11.60
N MET A 119 2.78 -5.93 -12.67
CA MET A 119 1.72 -6.88 -13.00
C MET A 119 2.24 -8.30 -13.05
N GLN A 120 1.34 -9.24 -12.88
CA GLN A 120 1.53 -10.66 -13.07
C GLN A 120 0.40 -11.17 -13.97
N ALA A 121 0.73 -11.91 -15.02
CA ALA A 121 -0.27 -12.37 -15.98
C ALA A 121 -1.05 -13.60 -15.48
N SER A 122 -0.38 -14.51 -14.77
CA SER A 122 -1.00 -15.75 -14.29
C SER A 122 -0.48 -16.17 -12.91
N PRO A 123 -1.36 -16.24 -11.90
CA PRO A 123 -2.71 -15.66 -11.90
C PRO A 123 -2.65 -14.12 -12.04
N SER A 124 -3.65 -13.53 -12.66
CA SER A 124 -3.68 -12.08 -12.88
C SER A 124 -3.67 -11.33 -11.55
N ASP A 125 -2.68 -10.46 -11.38
CA ASP A 125 -2.53 -9.63 -10.19
C ASP A 125 -1.76 -8.33 -10.51
N VAL A 126 -1.93 -7.28 -9.70
CA VAL A 126 -1.23 -6.01 -9.88
C VAL A 126 -0.86 -5.39 -8.54
N MET A 127 0.24 -4.63 -8.52
CA MET A 127 0.57 -3.73 -7.41
C MET A 127 1.01 -2.38 -7.95
N ARG A 128 0.78 -1.33 -7.16
CA ARG A 128 1.21 0.04 -7.48
C ARG A 128 1.46 0.84 -6.20
N GLY A 129 2.74 1.10 -5.94
CA GLY A 129 3.25 1.73 -4.73
C GLY A 129 4.07 0.77 -3.87
N GLU A 130 3.63 -0.48 -3.75
CA GLU A 130 4.31 -1.51 -2.96
C GLU A 130 5.67 -1.90 -3.56
N GLU A 131 5.84 -1.84 -4.88
CA GLU A 131 7.13 -2.05 -5.56
C GLU A 131 8.22 -1.10 -5.03
N THR A 132 7.85 0.13 -4.71
CA THR A 132 8.77 1.13 -4.15
C THR A 132 9.18 0.78 -2.72
N GLN A 133 8.24 0.25 -1.91
CA GLN A 133 8.55 -0.22 -0.55
C GLN A 133 9.49 -1.43 -0.60
N ILE A 134 9.27 -2.36 -1.52
CA ILE A 134 10.12 -3.53 -1.76
C ILE A 134 11.52 -3.08 -2.17
N ALA A 135 11.65 -2.15 -3.12
CA ALA A 135 12.94 -1.60 -3.53
C ALA A 135 13.70 -0.96 -2.36
N GLY A 136 12.99 -0.19 -1.53
CA GLY A 136 13.55 0.41 -0.31
C GLY A 136 14.03 -0.64 0.70
N TYR A 137 13.34 -1.76 0.84
CA TYR A 137 13.78 -2.87 1.68
C TYR A 137 15.02 -3.56 1.09
N LEU A 138 15.00 -3.90 -0.20
CA LEU A 138 16.09 -4.58 -0.87
C LEU A 138 17.37 -3.72 -0.95
N SER A 139 17.26 -2.39 -1.01
CA SER A 139 18.44 -1.51 -0.95
C SER A 139 19.20 -1.64 0.36
N LYS A 140 18.54 -2.02 1.46
CA LYS A 140 19.14 -2.29 2.77
C LYS A 140 19.49 -3.77 2.98
N LYS A 141 18.90 -4.66 2.18
CA LYS A 141 19.05 -6.13 2.26
C LYS A 141 19.25 -6.70 0.85
N PRO A 142 20.35 -6.40 0.14
CA PRO A 142 20.52 -6.73 -1.27
C PRO A 142 20.54 -8.23 -1.58
N ASN A 143 20.89 -9.06 -0.59
CA ASN A 143 20.93 -10.53 -0.72
C ASN A 143 19.68 -11.19 -0.15
N PHE A 144 18.58 -10.44 0.03
CA PHE A 144 17.34 -11.03 0.53
C PHE A 144 16.74 -11.97 -0.52
N ASP A 145 16.47 -13.19 -0.11
CA ASP A 145 15.71 -14.21 -0.86
C ASP A 145 14.61 -14.71 0.06
N GLY A 146 13.36 -14.68 -0.40
CA GLY A 146 12.25 -15.05 0.47
C GLY A 146 10.95 -14.30 0.16
N VAL A 147 10.06 -14.20 1.15
CA VAL A 147 8.76 -13.54 0.99
C VAL A 147 8.65 -12.29 1.84
N ILE A 148 8.12 -11.24 1.24
CA ILE A 148 7.75 -9.99 1.91
C ILE A 148 6.23 -9.93 1.98
N CYS A 149 5.68 -9.77 3.20
CA CYS A 149 4.28 -9.46 3.40
C CYS A 149 4.13 -7.95 3.63
N LEU A 150 3.28 -7.31 2.84
CA LEU A 150 2.96 -5.87 2.91
C LEU A 150 1.48 -5.71 3.29
N PRO A 151 1.15 -5.69 4.59
CA PRO A 151 -0.24 -5.51 5.04
C PRO A 151 -0.77 -4.13 4.67
N GLY A 152 -2.05 -4.07 4.28
CA GLY A 152 -2.72 -2.82 3.92
C GLY A 152 -4.20 -3.04 3.61
N THR A 153 -4.82 -2.09 2.91
CA THR A 153 -6.17 -2.25 2.34
C THR A 153 -6.21 -3.53 1.48
N HIS A 154 -5.17 -3.72 0.68
CA HIS A 154 -4.90 -4.93 -0.10
C HIS A 154 -3.53 -5.48 0.32
N THR A 155 -3.50 -6.54 1.10
CA THR A 155 -2.24 -7.18 1.53
C THR A 155 -1.54 -7.83 0.34
N LYS A 156 -0.23 -7.58 0.19
CA LYS A 156 0.61 -8.24 -0.82
C LYS A 156 1.53 -9.27 -0.18
N TRP A 157 1.51 -10.48 -0.69
CA TRP A 157 2.49 -11.53 -0.41
C TRP A 157 3.40 -11.66 -1.62
N VAL A 158 4.66 -11.27 -1.49
CA VAL A 158 5.58 -11.10 -2.62
C VAL A 158 6.79 -11.99 -2.46
N HIS A 159 7.02 -12.88 -3.41
CA HIS A 159 8.21 -13.72 -3.49
C HIS A 159 9.34 -12.95 -4.17
N ILE A 160 10.45 -12.83 -3.47
CA ILE A 160 11.69 -12.19 -3.93
C ILE A 160 12.76 -13.25 -4.10
N SER A 161 13.45 -13.24 -5.22
CA SER A 161 14.67 -14.02 -5.44
C SER A 161 15.63 -13.26 -6.35
N ALA A 162 16.92 -13.34 -6.07
CA ALA A 162 17.98 -12.68 -6.83
C ALA A 162 17.74 -11.15 -7.02
N GLY A 163 17.07 -10.49 -6.08
CA GLY A 163 16.75 -9.05 -6.16
C GLY A 163 15.54 -8.72 -7.03
N GLU A 164 14.82 -9.70 -7.56
CA GLU A 164 13.64 -9.54 -8.40
C GLU A 164 12.36 -9.96 -7.68
N ILE A 165 11.24 -9.34 -8.05
CA ILE A 165 9.89 -9.79 -7.74
C ILE A 165 9.56 -10.93 -8.69
N ILE A 166 9.50 -12.16 -8.18
CA ILE A 166 9.24 -13.36 -8.97
C ILE A 166 7.74 -13.57 -9.19
N SER A 167 6.98 -13.45 -8.12
CA SER A 167 5.52 -13.58 -8.13
C SER A 167 4.93 -12.92 -6.91
N PHE A 168 3.63 -12.66 -6.94
CA PHE A 168 2.93 -12.11 -5.78
C PHE A 168 1.46 -12.52 -5.78
N ARG A 169 0.81 -12.33 -4.64
CA ARG A 169 -0.63 -12.51 -4.46
C ARG A 169 -1.20 -11.43 -3.58
N THR A 170 -2.31 -10.86 -4.02
CA THR A 170 -3.05 -9.84 -3.31
C THR A 170 -4.25 -10.42 -2.58
N PHE A 171 -4.44 -10.00 -1.33
CA PHE A 171 -5.63 -10.31 -0.54
C PHE A 171 -6.33 -9.01 -0.16
N MET A 172 -7.65 -8.94 -0.34
CA MET A 172 -8.48 -7.77 -0.04
C MET A 172 -8.86 -7.68 1.45
N THR A 173 -8.05 -8.22 2.34
CA THR A 173 -8.39 -8.43 3.76
C THR A 173 -8.74 -7.13 4.46
N GLY A 174 -7.95 -6.07 4.26
CA GLY A 174 -8.23 -4.75 4.85
C GLY A 174 -9.50 -4.11 4.29
N GLU A 175 -9.73 -4.18 2.98
CA GLU A 175 -10.94 -3.65 2.35
C GLU A 175 -12.19 -4.42 2.80
N ILE A 176 -12.13 -5.76 2.82
CA ILE A 176 -13.26 -6.59 3.30
C ILE A 176 -13.56 -6.26 4.76
N PHE A 177 -12.52 -6.11 5.62
CA PHE A 177 -12.73 -5.70 7.00
C PHE A 177 -13.45 -4.35 7.09
N GLN A 178 -13.03 -3.37 6.32
CA GLN A 178 -13.66 -2.06 6.29
C GLN A 178 -15.12 -2.13 5.81
N LEU A 179 -15.36 -2.79 4.67
CA LEU A 179 -16.70 -2.95 4.12
C LEU A 179 -17.66 -3.63 5.10
N LEU A 180 -17.20 -4.70 5.76
CA LEU A 180 -18.01 -5.42 6.74
C LEU A 180 -18.26 -4.58 7.99
N SER A 181 -17.27 -3.82 8.44
CA SER A 181 -17.37 -2.98 9.65
C SER A 181 -18.23 -1.74 9.45
N GLU A 182 -18.26 -1.17 8.25
CA GLU A 182 -18.90 0.13 8.01
C GLU A 182 -20.22 0.03 7.24
N TYR A 183 -20.34 -0.94 6.31
CA TYR A 183 -21.44 -0.98 5.33
C TYR A 183 -22.28 -2.25 5.38
N SER A 184 -21.90 -3.27 6.20
CA SER A 184 -22.66 -4.50 6.32
C SER A 184 -23.60 -4.52 7.52
N ILE A 185 -24.37 -5.62 7.66
CA ILE A 185 -25.20 -5.90 8.85
C ILE A 185 -24.38 -6.01 10.14
N LEU A 186 -23.05 -6.20 10.04
CA LEU A 186 -22.14 -6.31 11.18
C LEU A 186 -21.75 -4.96 11.78
N LYS A 187 -22.04 -3.86 11.09
CA LYS A 187 -21.63 -2.49 11.46
C LYS A 187 -21.83 -2.16 12.95
N ASN A 188 -23.00 -2.49 13.50
CA ASN A 188 -23.30 -2.19 14.90
C ASN A 188 -22.68 -3.22 15.85
N SER A 189 -22.58 -4.47 15.42
CA SER A 189 -22.04 -5.57 16.22
C SER A 189 -20.53 -5.43 16.47
N VAL A 190 -19.80 -4.79 15.54
CA VAL A 190 -18.34 -4.65 15.62
C VAL A 190 -17.85 -3.22 15.91
N LYS A 191 -18.75 -2.33 16.35
CA LYS A 191 -18.42 -0.93 16.62
C LYS A 191 -17.62 -0.81 17.92
N SER A 192 -16.29 -0.78 17.82
CA SER A 192 -15.37 -0.65 18.95
C SER A 192 -14.03 -0.06 18.50
N ASP A 193 -13.37 0.71 19.35
CA ASP A 193 -12.00 1.19 19.15
C ASP A 193 -10.96 0.21 19.76
N LYS A 194 -11.44 -0.84 20.43
CA LYS A 194 -10.59 -1.84 21.08
C LYS A 194 -10.75 -3.20 20.42
N ILE A 195 -9.72 -4.01 20.50
CA ILE A 195 -9.68 -5.41 20.06
C ILE A 195 -9.30 -6.26 21.26
N ASP A 196 -9.96 -7.42 21.39
CA ASP A 196 -9.66 -8.44 22.40
C ASP A 196 -8.76 -9.51 21.78
N THR A 197 -7.56 -9.68 22.35
CA THR A 197 -6.53 -10.56 21.76
C THR A 197 -6.94 -12.02 21.77
N ASP A 198 -7.57 -12.51 22.84
CA ASP A 198 -7.94 -13.94 22.95
C ASP A 198 -9.04 -14.27 21.94
N SER A 199 -10.05 -13.42 21.83
CA SER A 199 -11.11 -13.57 20.81
C SER A 199 -10.57 -13.50 19.40
N PHE A 200 -9.55 -12.65 19.14
CA PHE A 200 -8.86 -12.58 17.87
C PHE A 200 -8.14 -13.90 17.54
N LEU A 201 -7.33 -14.40 18.46
CA LEU A 201 -6.55 -15.64 18.26
C LEU A 201 -7.44 -16.85 18.05
N GLN A 202 -8.51 -16.97 18.82
CA GLN A 202 -9.49 -18.06 18.64
C GLN A 202 -10.14 -17.99 17.26
N ALA A 203 -10.61 -16.83 16.85
CA ALA A 203 -11.24 -16.64 15.54
C ALA A 203 -10.24 -16.84 14.38
N PHE A 204 -9.01 -16.39 14.56
CA PHE A 204 -7.92 -16.66 13.63
C PHE A 204 -7.73 -18.16 13.41
N GLU A 205 -7.58 -18.96 14.47
CA GLU A 205 -7.38 -20.39 14.40
C GLU A 205 -8.54 -21.11 13.71
N ASP A 206 -9.78 -20.68 13.98
CA ASP A 206 -10.98 -21.22 13.34
C ASP A 206 -10.91 -21.20 11.80
N THR A 207 -10.53 -20.06 11.21
CA THR A 207 -10.50 -19.89 9.75
C THR A 207 -9.14 -20.22 9.13
N TYR A 208 -8.07 -20.17 9.90
CA TYR A 208 -6.77 -20.68 9.48
C TYR A 208 -6.82 -22.20 9.27
N SER A 209 -7.45 -22.92 10.20
CA SER A 209 -7.64 -24.38 10.12
C SER A 209 -8.69 -24.79 9.08
N ASN A 210 -9.76 -23.98 8.91
CA ASN A 210 -10.83 -24.26 7.95
C ASN A 210 -11.35 -23.00 7.27
N PRO A 211 -10.64 -22.46 6.26
CA PRO A 211 -11.01 -21.22 5.57
C PRO A 211 -12.35 -21.30 4.83
N ALA A 212 -12.84 -22.49 4.49
CA ALA A 212 -14.14 -22.68 3.85
C ALA A 212 -15.32 -22.22 4.73
N LEU A 213 -15.14 -22.15 6.04
CA LEU A 213 -16.16 -21.70 6.98
C LEU A 213 -16.27 -20.19 7.12
N LEU A 214 -15.43 -19.38 6.46
CA LEU A 214 -15.39 -17.94 6.63
C LEU A 214 -16.78 -17.29 6.56
N SER A 215 -17.55 -17.55 5.50
CA SER A 215 -18.86 -16.90 5.30
C SER A 215 -19.85 -17.20 6.44
N SER A 216 -19.88 -18.44 6.94
CA SER A 216 -20.77 -18.81 8.05
C SER A 216 -20.30 -18.20 9.38
N LYS A 217 -18.97 -18.14 9.61
CA LYS A 217 -18.39 -17.51 10.79
C LYS A 217 -18.68 -16.00 10.84
N LEU A 218 -18.68 -15.33 9.68
CA LEU A 218 -19.05 -13.92 9.58
C LEU A 218 -20.50 -13.67 10.01
N PHE A 219 -21.45 -14.48 9.55
CA PHE A 219 -22.83 -14.36 10.04
C PHE A 219 -22.97 -14.76 11.50
N GLY A 220 -22.15 -15.69 11.99
CA GLY A 220 -22.05 -16.06 13.39
C GLY A 220 -21.80 -14.88 14.34
N ILE A 221 -21.02 -13.86 13.91
CA ILE A 221 -20.81 -12.62 14.66
C ILE A 221 -22.16 -11.93 14.94
N ARG A 222 -23.01 -11.81 13.91
CA ARG A 222 -24.32 -11.18 14.06
C ARG A 222 -25.25 -12.00 14.94
N ALA A 223 -25.25 -13.32 14.77
CA ALA A 223 -26.08 -14.21 15.59
C ALA A 223 -25.69 -14.14 17.08
N THR A 224 -24.39 -14.17 17.38
CA THR A 224 -23.85 -14.04 18.73
C THR A 224 -24.24 -12.71 19.38
N ASP A 225 -24.13 -11.60 18.64
CA ASP A 225 -24.54 -10.26 19.10
C ASP A 225 -26.02 -10.23 19.55
N LEU A 226 -26.88 -10.87 18.73
CA LEU A 226 -28.33 -10.88 18.99
C LEU A 226 -28.74 -11.81 20.15
N LEU A 227 -28.02 -12.89 20.36
CA LEU A 227 -28.41 -13.93 21.30
C LEU A 227 -27.73 -13.81 22.66
N GLU A 228 -26.51 -13.29 22.70
CA GLU A 228 -25.64 -13.38 23.87
C GLU A 228 -25.24 -12.02 24.48
N ASN A 229 -25.57 -10.90 23.81
CA ASN A 229 -25.24 -9.54 24.24
C ASN A 229 -23.75 -9.35 24.62
N ILE A 230 -22.85 -9.86 23.75
CA ILE A 230 -21.40 -9.85 23.97
C ILE A 230 -20.82 -8.43 23.69
N PRO A 231 -19.80 -7.99 24.42
CA PRO A 231 -19.12 -6.73 24.13
C PRO A 231 -18.58 -6.63 22.71
N THR A 232 -18.85 -5.52 22.02
CA THR A 232 -18.51 -5.31 20.60
C THR A 232 -17.01 -5.44 20.31
N LYS A 233 -16.12 -5.18 21.30
CA LYS A 233 -14.67 -5.37 21.18
C LYS A 233 -14.28 -6.82 20.87
N LEU A 234 -15.02 -7.81 21.42
CA LEU A 234 -14.79 -9.24 21.17
C LEU A 234 -15.26 -9.60 19.76
N LEU A 235 -16.41 -9.07 19.35
CA LEU A 235 -16.97 -9.31 18.02
C LEU A 235 -16.12 -8.69 16.91
N LYS A 236 -15.57 -7.47 17.13
CA LYS A 236 -14.62 -6.84 16.24
C LYS A 236 -13.33 -7.67 16.10
N ALA A 237 -12.84 -8.19 17.23
CA ALA A 237 -11.68 -9.08 17.27
C ALA A 237 -11.92 -10.35 16.48
N LYS A 238 -13.10 -10.98 16.61
CA LYS A 238 -13.49 -12.15 15.82
C LYS A 238 -13.53 -11.84 14.33
N LEU A 239 -14.10 -10.70 13.91
CA LEU A 239 -14.10 -10.30 12.50
C LEU A 239 -12.69 -10.22 11.94
N SER A 240 -11.78 -9.53 12.64
CA SER A 240 -10.37 -9.42 12.23
C SER A 240 -9.68 -10.78 12.20
N GLY A 241 -9.87 -11.60 13.23
CA GLY A 241 -9.28 -12.94 13.33
C GLY A 241 -9.71 -13.85 12.18
N TYR A 242 -11.01 -13.90 11.86
CA TYR A 242 -11.53 -14.71 10.76
C TYR A 242 -10.94 -14.31 9.40
N LEU A 243 -10.84 -13.02 9.12
CA LEU A 243 -10.31 -12.54 7.84
C LEU A 243 -8.81 -12.82 7.72
N ILE A 244 -8.02 -12.53 8.76
CA ILE A 244 -6.57 -12.75 8.76
C ILE A 244 -6.25 -14.25 8.77
N GLY A 245 -6.97 -15.07 9.51
CA GLY A 245 -6.81 -16.53 9.50
C GLY A 245 -7.04 -17.12 8.12
N SER A 246 -8.09 -16.66 7.42
CA SER A 246 -8.38 -17.08 6.05
C SER A 246 -7.29 -16.63 5.07
N GLU A 247 -6.77 -15.39 5.21
CA GLU A 247 -5.65 -14.88 4.40
C GLU A 247 -4.40 -15.74 4.58
N LEU A 248 -3.99 -16.00 5.82
CA LEU A 248 -2.80 -16.80 6.07
C LEU A 248 -2.97 -18.25 5.59
N ALA A 249 -4.16 -18.82 5.69
CA ALA A 249 -4.45 -20.13 5.10
C ALA A 249 -4.31 -20.10 3.57
N GLY A 250 -4.81 -19.05 2.91
CA GLY A 250 -4.73 -18.87 1.45
C GLY A 250 -3.33 -18.53 0.93
N SER A 251 -2.47 -17.95 1.78
CA SER A 251 -1.10 -17.56 1.44
C SER A 251 -0.04 -18.60 1.82
N LYS A 252 -0.43 -19.80 2.28
CA LYS A 252 0.50 -20.86 2.73
C LYS A 252 1.64 -21.12 1.75
N ASN A 253 1.38 -21.14 0.45
CA ASN A 253 2.39 -21.38 -0.58
C ASN A 253 3.50 -20.31 -0.61
N TYR A 254 3.26 -19.14 -0.03
CA TYR A 254 4.26 -18.06 0.06
C TYR A 254 5.15 -18.21 1.27
N TRP A 255 4.62 -18.52 2.45
CA TRP A 255 5.38 -18.45 3.70
C TRP A 255 5.73 -19.83 4.26
N LEU A 256 4.97 -20.91 3.99
CA LEU A 256 5.23 -22.22 4.59
C LEU A 256 6.52 -22.87 4.06
N GLY A 257 6.83 -22.68 2.77
CA GLY A 257 8.04 -23.22 2.16
C GLY A 257 9.34 -22.58 2.64
N LEU A 258 9.28 -21.33 3.13
CA LEU A 258 10.44 -20.59 3.59
C LEU A 258 10.84 -20.91 5.03
N SER A 259 9.90 -21.29 5.89
CA SER A 259 10.20 -21.69 7.26
C SER A 259 11.02 -22.98 7.35
N LEU A 260 11.06 -23.79 6.30
CA LEU A 260 11.85 -25.02 6.21
C LEU A 260 13.27 -24.80 5.71
N ILE A 261 13.57 -23.64 5.12
CA ILE A 261 14.90 -23.30 4.59
C ILE A 261 15.72 -22.49 5.61
N HIS A 262 15.11 -21.91 6.62
CA HIS A 262 15.75 -21.08 7.64
C HIS A 262 15.76 -21.68 9.05
N ILE A 263 15.43 -22.95 9.20
CA ILE A 263 15.70 -23.75 10.38
C ILE A 263 16.94 -24.65 10.06
#